data_8847e6498cc0b72fc4f4f5ac5d8d57c7
#
_entry.id   8847e6498cc0b72fc4f4f5ac5d8d57c7
#
_cell.length_a   1.000
_cell.length_b   1.000
_cell.length_c   1.000
_cell.angle_alpha   90.00
_cell.angle_beta   90.00
_cell.angle_gamma   90.00
#
_symmetry.space_group_name_H-M   'P 1'
#
loop_
_entity.id
_entity.type
_entity.pdbx_description
1 polymer ?
#
loop_
_entity_poly.entity_id
_entity_poly.type
_entity_poly.pdbx_seq_one_letter_code
_entity_poly.pdbx_strand_id
1 'polypeptide(L)'
;MASPPLVALVTAGSAGLGAATAKLFASSGMRVVINYASNASRAEQVVQELETLSPLPPKAETKNFLSIRADLAKRDEIVRLVSEVTTEMGKLDVVFSNGGWTTIRKFQDLDDNLNEQDWDRCFNMNVKSHLWLMNAARKWLDESEGVFITTASLAGIKPGGSSLVRLLAPREDQG
;
A
#
# COMPACT_ATOMS: atom_id res chain seq x y z
N MET A 1 -28.72 10.24 10.63
CA MET A 1 -28.30 8.96 10.03
C MET A 1 -26.78 8.88 10.16
N ALA A 2 -26.22 7.74 10.54
CA ALA A 2 -24.77 7.60 10.62
C ALA A 2 -24.17 7.69 9.21
N SER A 3 -23.05 8.39 9.06
CA SER A 3 -22.33 8.44 7.78
C SER A 3 -21.90 7.03 7.35
N PRO A 4 -21.88 6.73 6.04
CA PRO A 4 -21.42 5.44 5.56
C PRO A 4 -19.95 5.21 5.96
N PRO A 5 -19.56 3.95 6.24
CA PRO A 5 -18.18 3.63 6.60
C PRO A 5 -17.18 4.10 5.54
N LEU A 6 -16.04 4.62 5.98
CA LEU A 6 -14.93 4.95 5.10
C LEU A 6 -14.35 3.68 4.45
N VAL A 7 -13.83 3.82 3.25
CA VAL A 7 -13.16 2.75 2.48
C VAL A 7 -11.68 3.04 2.37
N ALA A 8 -10.85 2.10 2.78
CA ALA A 8 -9.40 2.19 2.70
C ALA A 8 -8.81 1.13 1.76
N LEU A 9 -7.86 1.54 0.91
CA LEU A 9 -6.95 0.64 0.20
C LEU A 9 -5.59 0.66 0.90
N VAL A 10 -5.11 -0.53 1.30
CA VAL A 10 -3.79 -0.72 1.91
C VAL A 10 -2.92 -1.56 0.99
N THR A 11 -1.91 -0.96 0.37
CA THR A 11 -0.98 -1.71 -0.49
C THR A 11 0.06 -2.48 0.34
N ALA A 12 0.51 -3.63 -0.18
CA ALA A 12 1.31 -4.61 0.55
C ALA A 12 0.71 -4.95 1.93
N GLY A 13 -0.62 -5.08 1.98
CA GLY A 13 -1.41 -5.23 3.21
C GLY A 13 -1.42 -6.65 3.79
N SER A 14 -0.75 -7.63 3.16
CA SER A 14 -0.75 -9.03 3.63
C SER A 14 0.28 -9.32 4.72
N ALA A 15 1.13 -8.36 5.13
CA ALA A 15 2.14 -8.56 6.17
C ALA A 15 2.61 -7.24 6.79
N GLY A 16 3.38 -7.35 7.89
CA GLY A 16 4.12 -6.24 8.50
C GLY A 16 3.26 -5.02 8.79
N LEU A 17 3.79 -3.82 8.48
CA LEU A 17 3.10 -2.55 8.73
C LEU A 17 1.76 -2.45 7.99
N GLY A 18 1.70 -2.90 6.73
CA GLY A 18 0.46 -2.88 5.96
C GLY A 18 -0.66 -3.70 6.62
N ALA A 19 -0.37 -4.92 7.07
CA ALA A 19 -1.36 -5.75 7.76
C ALA A 19 -1.78 -5.14 9.11
N ALA A 20 -0.84 -4.58 9.88
CA ALA A 20 -1.14 -3.90 11.14
C ALA A 20 -2.04 -2.68 10.93
N THR A 21 -1.76 -1.86 9.92
CA THR A 21 -2.58 -0.70 9.57
C THR A 21 -3.98 -1.13 9.09
N ALA A 22 -4.06 -2.17 8.25
CA ALA A 22 -5.34 -2.71 7.81
C ALA A 22 -6.22 -3.16 9.00
N LYS A 23 -5.64 -3.85 9.98
CA LYS A 23 -6.33 -4.25 11.21
C LYS A 23 -6.81 -3.05 12.03
N LEU A 24 -5.99 -2.02 12.18
CA LEU A 24 -6.38 -0.80 12.85
C LEU A 24 -7.55 -0.11 12.15
N PHE A 25 -7.53 0.01 10.83
CA PHE A 25 -8.63 0.57 10.06
C PHE A 25 -9.92 -0.24 10.23
N ALA A 26 -9.84 -1.57 10.14
CA ALA A 26 -11.00 -2.44 10.35
C ALA A 26 -11.59 -2.31 11.75
N SER A 27 -10.76 -2.31 12.80
CA SER A 27 -11.21 -2.11 14.19
C SER A 27 -11.83 -0.73 14.45
N SER A 28 -11.45 0.27 13.64
CA SER A 28 -12.02 1.62 13.65
C SER A 28 -13.32 1.74 12.84
N GLY A 29 -13.87 0.63 12.32
CA GLY A 29 -15.12 0.62 11.57
C GLY A 29 -14.99 1.03 10.11
N MET A 30 -13.81 0.96 9.52
CA MET A 30 -13.61 1.16 8.09
C MET A 30 -13.77 -0.15 7.31
N ARG A 31 -14.22 -0.05 6.06
CA ARG A 31 -14.12 -1.13 5.08
C ARG A 31 -12.71 -1.10 4.48
N VAL A 32 -12.07 -2.26 4.32
CA VAL A 32 -10.66 -2.30 3.93
C VAL A 32 -10.42 -3.27 2.78
N VAL A 33 -9.71 -2.80 1.78
CA VAL A 33 -9.12 -3.65 0.74
C VAL A 33 -7.62 -3.71 0.93
N ILE A 34 -7.07 -4.91 1.05
CA ILE A 34 -5.62 -5.11 1.06
C ILE A 34 -5.13 -5.56 -0.31
N ASN A 35 -4.00 -5.03 -0.75
CA ASN A 35 -3.29 -5.54 -1.90
C ASN A 35 -2.17 -6.51 -1.47
N TYR A 36 -1.94 -7.53 -2.28
CA TYR A 36 -0.80 -8.44 -2.16
C TYR A 36 -0.21 -8.79 -3.52
N ALA A 37 1.07 -9.22 -3.56
CA ALA A 37 1.74 -9.59 -4.81
C ALA A 37 1.70 -11.10 -5.09
N SER A 38 2.06 -11.95 -4.13
CA SER A 38 2.30 -13.39 -4.37
C SER A 38 1.66 -14.35 -3.37
N ASN A 39 1.51 -13.97 -2.11
CA ASN A 39 1.03 -14.88 -1.07
C ASN A 39 -0.47 -14.70 -0.80
N ALA A 40 -1.31 -15.40 -1.58
CA ALA A 40 -2.76 -15.36 -1.47
C ALA A 40 -3.26 -15.88 -0.12
N SER A 41 -2.73 -17.01 0.35
CA SER A 41 -3.16 -17.61 1.63
C SER A 41 -2.96 -16.65 2.81
N ARG A 42 -1.81 -15.95 2.85
CA ARG A 42 -1.57 -14.95 3.90
C ARG A 42 -2.51 -13.74 3.78
N ALA A 43 -2.83 -13.33 2.55
CA ALA A 43 -3.77 -12.24 2.34
C ALA A 43 -5.19 -12.63 2.80
N GLU A 44 -5.63 -13.85 2.52
CA GLU A 44 -6.91 -14.40 2.99
C GLU A 44 -6.97 -14.49 4.51
N GLN A 45 -5.90 -14.94 5.17
CA GLN A 45 -5.81 -14.93 6.63
C GLN A 45 -5.97 -13.53 7.22
N VAL A 46 -5.31 -12.52 6.63
CA VAL A 46 -5.48 -11.14 7.07
C VAL A 46 -6.94 -10.69 6.90
N VAL A 47 -7.59 -10.99 5.77
CA VAL A 47 -9.02 -10.64 5.57
C VAL A 47 -9.91 -11.25 6.66
N GLN A 48 -9.72 -12.52 7.01
CA GLN A 48 -10.45 -13.17 8.12
C GLN A 48 -10.23 -12.47 9.48
N GLU A 49 -8.99 -12.03 9.74
CA GLU A 49 -8.68 -11.26 10.93
C GLU A 49 -9.38 -9.88 10.93
N LEU A 50 -9.45 -9.20 9.76
CA LEU A 50 -10.19 -7.95 9.62
C LEU A 50 -11.69 -8.14 9.93
N GLU A 51 -12.29 -9.20 9.44
CA GLU A 51 -13.70 -9.56 9.72
C GLU A 51 -13.94 -9.77 11.21
N THR A 52 -13.00 -10.42 11.90
CA THR A 52 -13.09 -10.69 13.35
C THR A 52 -12.94 -9.43 14.19
N LEU A 53 -12.08 -8.49 13.77
CA LEU A 53 -11.76 -7.28 14.52
C LEU A 53 -12.76 -6.14 14.30
N SER A 54 -13.53 -6.20 13.23
CA SER A 54 -14.40 -5.12 12.79
C SER A 54 -15.70 -5.04 13.61
N PRO A 55 -16.12 -3.84 14.01
CA PRO A 55 -17.45 -3.60 14.57
C PRO A 55 -18.55 -3.53 13.50
N LEU A 56 -18.19 -3.57 12.20
CA LEU A 56 -19.17 -3.49 11.12
C LEU A 56 -19.99 -4.78 11.03
N PRO A 57 -21.32 -4.70 10.88
CA PRO A 57 -22.13 -5.87 10.66
C PRO A 57 -21.78 -6.53 9.31
N PRO A 58 -21.85 -7.87 9.22
CA PRO A 58 -21.75 -8.55 7.94
C PRO A 58 -22.81 -8.02 6.98
N LYS A 59 -22.42 -7.76 5.72
CA LYS A 59 -23.36 -7.37 4.67
C LYS A 59 -23.62 -8.55 3.74
N ALA A 60 -24.88 -8.78 3.41
CA ALA A 60 -25.28 -9.87 2.52
C ALA A 60 -24.83 -9.63 1.05
N GLU A 61 -24.88 -8.38 0.59
CA GLU A 61 -24.66 -8.04 -0.81
C GLU A 61 -23.28 -7.43 -1.11
N THR A 62 -22.57 -6.90 -0.10
CA THR A 62 -21.27 -6.25 -0.29
C THR A 62 -20.28 -6.67 0.78
N LYS A 63 -19.07 -7.05 0.39
CA LYS A 63 -18.02 -7.37 1.35
C LYS A 63 -17.47 -6.10 2.02
N ASN A 64 -17.18 -6.20 3.31
CA ASN A 64 -16.48 -5.13 4.03
C ASN A 64 -14.95 -5.22 3.83
N PHE A 65 -14.43 -6.41 3.57
CA PHE A 65 -13.00 -6.69 3.46
C PHE A 65 -12.70 -7.54 2.23
N LEU A 66 -11.65 -7.18 1.50
CA LEU A 66 -11.21 -7.88 0.29
C LEU A 66 -9.68 -7.93 0.25
N SER A 67 -9.16 -8.94 -0.45
CA SER A 67 -7.76 -8.97 -0.87
C SER A 67 -7.70 -9.01 -2.39
N ILE A 68 -6.89 -8.13 -2.99
CA ILE A 68 -6.72 -8.03 -4.44
C ILE A 68 -5.24 -8.21 -4.79
N ARG A 69 -4.98 -9.16 -5.69
CA ARG A 69 -3.62 -9.36 -6.20
C ARG A 69 -3.26 -8.28 -7.22
N ALA A 70 -2.12 -7.60 -7.00
CA ALA A 70 -1.50 -6.73 -8.00
C ALA A 70 0.00 -6.59 -7.73
N ASP A 71 0.79 -6.60 -8.78
CA ASP A 71 2.21 -6.28 -8.74
C ASP A 71 2.38 -4.76 -8.86
N LEU A 72 2.81 -4.12 -7.77
CA LEU A 72 2.99 -2.66 -7.72
C LEU A 72 4.15 -2.16 -8.58
N ALA A 73 4.99 -3.05 -9.12
CA ALA A 73 5.99 -2.68 -10.10
C ALA A 73 5.39 -2.42 -11.50
N LYS A 74 4.11 -2.76 -11.72
CA LYS A 74 3.42 -2.67 -13.00
C LYS A 74 2.30 -1.64 -12.94
N ARG A 75 2.40 -0.62 -13.77
CA ARG A 75 1.43 0.48 -13.82
C ARG A 75 0.01 0.01 -14.16
N ASP A 76 -0.13 -0.89 -15.11
CA ASP A 76 -1.41 -1.45 -15.54
C ASP A 76 -2.10 -2.25 -14.41
N GLU A 77 -1.32 -3.02 -13.64
CA GLU A 77 -1.85 -3.74 -12.47
C GLU A 77 -2.30 -2.79 -11.36
N ILE A 78 -1.61 -1.65 -11.16
CA ILE A 78 -2.03 -0.61 -10.22
C ILE A 78 -3.35 0.04 -10.66
N VAL A 79 -3.48 0.38 -11.94
CA VAL A 79 -4.73 0.96 -12.48
C VAL A 79 -5.88 -0.03 -12.33
N ARG A 80 -5.67 -1.30 -12.64
CA ARG A 80 -6.65 -2.37 -12.44
C ARG A 80 -7.02 -2.51 -10.95
N LEU A 81 -6.02 -2.51 -10.05
CA LEU A 81 -6.25 -2.59 -8.61
C LEU A 81 -7.23 -1.51 -8.13
N VAL A 82 -6.97 -0.26 -8.47
CA VAL A 82 -7.85 0.86 -8.06
C VAL A 82 -9.25 0.72 -8.68
N SER A 83 -9.34 0.32 -9.94
CA SER A 83 -10.62 0.07 -10.62
C SER A 83 -11.42 -1.03 -9.91
N GLU A 84 -10.81 -2.15 -9.55
CA GLU A 84 -11.47 -3.23 -8.82
C GLU A 84 -11.92 -2.78 -7.43
N VAL A 85 -11.05 -2.05 -6.68
CA VAL A 85 -11.42 -1.49 -5.38
C VAL A 85 -12.68 -0.63 -5.47
N THR A 86 -12.71 0.28 -6.43
CA THR A 86 -13.82 1.23 -6.55
C THR A 86 -15.10 0.58 -7.10
N THR A 87 -14.98 -0.46 -7.91
CA THR A 87 -16.11 -1.27 -8.36
C THR A 87 -16.74 -2.05 -7.20
N GLU A 88 -15.93 -2.72 -6.38
CA GLU A 88 -16.39 -3.56 -5.28
C GLU A 88 -16.88 -2.74 -4.07
N MET A 89 -16.22 -1.62 -3.80
CA MET A 89 -16.50 -0.81 -2.62
C MET A 89 -17.40 0.39 -2.87
N GLY A 90 -17.54 0.84 -4.14
CA GLY A 90 -18.37 1.98 -4.55
C GLY A 90 -17.74 3.35 -4.26
N LYS A 91 -16.64 3.43 -3.52
CA LYS A 91 -15.92 4.66 -3.16
C LYS A 91 -14.49 4.33 -2.69
N LEU A 92 -13.66 5.36 -2.54
CA LEU A 92 -12.33 5.24 -1.95
C LEU A 92 -12.01 6.53 -1.17
N ASP A 93 -11.82 6.40 0.14
CA ASP A 93 -11.59 7.55 1.03
C ASP A 93 -10.13 7.63 1.49
N VAL A 94 -9.47 6.48 1.65
CA VAL A 94 -8.09 6.43 2.15
C VAL A 94 -7.26 5.50 1.29
N VAL A 95 -6.09 5.96 0.86
CA VAL A 95 -5.06 5.10 0.27
C VAL A 95 -3.83 5.11 1.17
N PHE A 96 -3.47 3.96 1.73
CA PHE A 96 -2.20 3.75 2.40
C PHE A 96 -1.24 3.04 1.46
N SER A 97 -0.38 3.83 0.81
CA SER A 97 0.63 3.39 -0.15
C SER A 97 1.88 2.92 0.60
N ASN A 98 1.88 1.64 0.99
CA ASN A 98 2.89 1.04 1.86
C ASN A 98 3.84 0.09 1.12
N GLY A 99 3.53 -0.26 -0.13
CA GLY A 99 4.37 -1.17 -0.92
C GLY A 99 5.75 -0.57 -1.20
N GLY A 100 6.79 -1.35 -0.93
CA GLY A 100 8.17 -0.94 -1.20
C GLY A 100 9.08 -2.16 -1.38
N TRP A 101 10.29 -1.90 -1.86
CA TRP A 101 11.29 -2.93 -2.05
C TRP A 101 12.69 -2.44 -1.66
N THR A 102 13.51 -3.34 -1.16
CA THR A 102 14.93 -3.12 -0.90
C THR A 102 15.69 -4.44 -1.01
N THR A 103 17.01 -4.35 -1.17
CA THR A 103 17.93 -5.48 -1.08
C THR A 103 19.03 -5.17 -0.07
N ILE A 104 19.69 -6.20 0.43
CA ILE A 104 20.83 -6.05 1.35
C ILE A 104 22.10 -6.08 0.52
N ARG A 105 22.93 -5.04 0.66
CA ARG A 105 24.24 -4.88 0.04
C ARG A 105 25.25 -4.42 1.08
N LYS A 106 26.54 -4.62 0.80
CA LYS A 106 27.60 -4.07 1.63
C LYS A 106 27.63 -2.55 1.47
N PHE A 107 27.01 -1.84 2.40
CA PHE A 107 26.75 -0.40 2.29
C PHE A 107 28.00 0.44 1.96
N GLN A 108 29.17 0.06 2.48
CA GLN A 108 30.44 0.76 2.27
C GLN A 108 31.20 0.31 1.01
N ASP A 109 30.71 -0.69 0.30
CA ASP A 109 31.30 -1.23 -0.91
C ASP A 109 30.53 -0.70 -2.12
N LEU A 110 31.13 0.27 -2.81
CA LEU A 110 30.48 0.90 -3.95
C LEU A 110 30.22 -0.10 -5.08
N ASP A 111 31.15 -1.02 -5.34
CA ASP A 111 31.01 -2.00 -6.42
C ASP A 111 29.84 -2.98 -6.15
N ASP A 112 29.61 -3.36 -4.89
CA ASP A 112 28.44 -4.18 -4.53
C ASP A 112 27.09 -3.42 -4.71
N ASN A 113 27.12 -2.10 -4.77
CA ASN A 113 25.94 -1.25 -4.92
C ASN A 113 25.69 -0.76 -6.35
N LEU A 114 26.49 -1.16 -7.35
CA LEU A 114 26.34 -0.75 -8.75
C LEU A 114 25.39 -1.62 -9.59
N ASN A 115 24.65 -2.54 -8.98
CA ASN A 115 23.72 -3.38 -9.72
C ASN A 115 22.52 -2.56 -10.25
N GLU A 116 22.49 -2.32 -11.55
CA GLU A 116 21.49 -1.49 -12.24
C GLU A 116 20.05 -2.01 -12.01
N GLN A 117 19.87 -3.33 -11.99
CA GLN A 117 18.55 -3.94 -11.76
C GLN A 117 18.00 -3.61 -10.36
N ASP A 118 18.88 -3.52 -9.35
CA ASP A 118 18.48 -3.12 -8.00
C ASP A 118 18.01 -1.66 -7.97
N TRP A 119 18.72 -0.79 -8.69
CA TRP A 119 18.34 0.63 -8.83
C TRP A 119 17.00 0.78 -9.52
N ASP A 120 16.84 0.16 -10.67
CA ASP A 120 15.58 0.22 -11.44
C ASP A 120 14.40 -0.29 -10.61
N ARG A 121 14.59 -1.43 -9.95
CA ARG A 121 13.54 -2.01 -9.11
C ARG A 121 13.21 -1.15 -7.91
N CYS A 122 14.22 -0.58 -7.26
CA CYS A 122 14.03 0.30 -6.11
C CYS A 122 13.26 1.57 -6.50
N PHE A 123 13.67 2.27 -7.57
CA PHE A 123 12.96 3.44 -8.07
C PHE A 123 11.54 3.10 -8.55
N ASN A 124 11.38 1.96 -9.21
CA ASN A 124 10.08 1.53 -9.69
C ASN A 124 9.10 1.27 -8.53
N MET A 125 9.57 0.58 -7.47
CA MET A 125 8.74 0.19 -6.34
C MET A 125 8.58 1.29 -5.27
N ASN A 126 9.61 2.11 -5.02
CA ASN A 126 9.58 3.07 -3.92
C ASN A 126 9.27 4.51 -4.36
N VAL A 127 9.21 4.77 -5.67
CA VAL A 127 8.93 6.09 -6.22
C VAL A 127 7.77 6.04 -7.21
N LYS A 128 7.96 5.35 -8.35
CA LYS A 128 6.98 5.35 -9.43
C LYS A 128 5.66 4.69 -9.04
N SER A 129 5.70 3.61 -8.24
CA SER A 129 4.48 2.92 -7.81
C SER A 129 3.55 3.83 -7.02
N HIS A 130 4.09 4.66 -6.12
CA HIS A 130 3.33 5.63 -5.34
C HIS A 130 2.69 6.71 -6.24
N LEU A 131 3.46 7.24 -7.21
CA LEU A 131 2.95 8.20 -8.18
C LEU A 131 1.82 7.62 -9.04
N TRP A 132 2.00 6.39 -9.55
CA TRP A 132 0.98 5.73 -10.35
C TRP A 132 -0.28 5.42 -9.55
N LEU A 133 -0.12 5.01 -8.30
CA LEU A 133 -1.24 4.74 -7.40
C LEU A 133 -2.01 6.02 -7.06
N MET A 134 -1.30 7.11 -6.73
CA MET A 134 -1.91 8.42 -6.51
C MET A 134 -2.69 8.88 -7.75
N ASN A 135 -2.08 8.78 -8.93
CA ASN A 135 -2.74 9.17 -10.18
C ASN A 135 -4.00 8.34 -10.46
N ALA A 136 -3.96 7.03 -10.23
CA ALA A 136 -5.11 6.16 -10.43
C ALA A 136 -6.23 6.42 -9.41
N ALA A 137 -5.87 6.72 -8.16
CA ALA A 137 -6.83 6.94 -7.07
C ALA A 137 -7.39 8.38 -7.03
N ARG A 138 -6.70 9.37 -7.65
CA ARG A 138 -6.96 10.80 -7.49
C ARG A 138 -8.43 11.17 -7.63
N LYS A 139 -9.10 10.74 -8.70
CA LYS A 139 -10.51 11.07 -8.94
C LYS A 139 -11.40 10.67 -7.76
N TRP A 140 -11.20 9.48 -7.22
CA TRP A 140 -12.01 8.94 -6.13
C TRP A 140 -11.72 9.62 -4.80
N LEU A 141 -10.45 9.98 -4.56
CA LEU A 141 -10.04 10.76 -3.39
C LEU A 141 -10.56 12.19 -3.46
N ASP A 142 -10.53 12.84 -4.63
CA ASP A 142 -11.11 14.17 -4.84
C ASP A 142 -12.62 14.16 -4.56
N GLU A 143 -13.35 13.13 -5.05
CA GLU A 143 -14.80 12.99 -4.84
C GLU A 143 -15.19 12.72 -3.37
N SER A 144 -14.33 12.07 -2.60
CA SER A 144 -14.58 11.73 -1.19
C SER A 144 -13.95 12.70 -0.19
N GLU A 145 -13.23 13.74 -0.65
CA GLU A 145 -12.34 14.57 0.19
C GLU A 145 -11.37 13.69 1.00
N GLY A 146 -10.85 12.65 0.34
CA GLY A 146 -10.06 11.58 0.93
C GLY A 146 -8.59 11.91 1.11
N VAL A 147 -7.81 10.93 1.60
CA VAL A 147 -6.40 11.12 1.92
C VAL A 147 -5.53 10.04 1.28
N PHE A 148 -4.34 10.46 0.81
CA PHE A 148 -3.27 9.58 0.34
C PHE A 148 -2.08 9.65 1.31
N ILE A 149 -1.68 8.50 1.85
CA ILE A 149 -0.60 8.38 2.81
C ILE A 149 0.49 7.48 2.22
N THR A 150 1.74 7.91 2.29
CA THR A 150 2.90 7.09 1.88
C THR A 150 3.74 6.68 3.08
N THR A 151 4.35 5.49 2.98
CA THR A 151 5.34 5.04 3.97
C THR A 151 6.72 5.55 3.57
N ALA A 152 7.29 6.44 4.36
CA ALA A 152 8.68 6.86 4.26
C ALA A 152 9.62 5.92 5.04
N SER A 153 10.93 6.13 4.91
CA SER A 153 11.92 5.33 5.62
C SER A 153 12.91 6.21 6.37
N LEU A 154 13.23 5.81 7.61
CA LEU A 154 14.32 6.40 8.38
C LEU A 154 15.65 6.34 7.64
N ALA A 155 15.88 5.37 6.76
CA ALA A 155 17.05 5.26 5.91
C ALA A 155 17.26 6.48 4.99
N GLY A 156 16.21 7.24 4.66
CA GLY A 156 16.32 8.50 3.92
C GLY A 156 16.84 9.67 4.76
N ILE A 157 16.79 9.58 6.09
CA ILE A 157 17.24 10.62 7.02
C ILE A 157 18.61 10.26 7.62
N LYS A 158 18.75 9.00 8.07
CA LYS A 158 19.98 8.50 8.70
C LYS A 158 20.63 7.47 7.78
N PRO A 159 21.80 7.77 7.18
CA PRO A 159 22.53 6.82 6.35
C PRO A 159 22.80 5.52 7.12
N GLY A 160 22.36 4.41 6.55
CA GLY A 160 22.59 3.08 7.12
C GLY A 160 21.47 2.13 6.70
N GLY A 161 21.72 0.85 6.72
CA GLY A 161 20.72 -0.17 6.42
C GLY A 161 21.06 -1.03 5.21
N SER A 162 20.10 -1.23 4.30
CA SER A 162 20.16 -2.31 3.32
C SER A 162 21.00 -2.04 2.07
N SER A 163 21.00 -0.81 1.53
CA SER A 163 21.75 -0.45 0.31
C SER A 163 21.77 1.06 0.08
N LEU A 164 22.71 1.54 -0.77
CA LEU A 164 22.81 2.95 -1.19
C LEU A 164 21.58 3.42 -1.96
N VAL A 165 20.97 2.56 -2.78
CA VAL A 165 19.77 2.87 -3.57
C VAL A 165 18.64 3.39 -2.70
N ARG A 166 18.42 2.79 -1.54
CA ARG A 166 17.35 3.22 -0.62
C ARG A 166 17.65 4.56 0.02
N LEU A 167 18.91 4.90 0.17
CA LEU A 167 19.35 6.18 0.74
C LEU A 167 19.09 7.35 -0.19
N LEU A 168 19.25 7.13 -1.49
CA LEU A 168 19.13 8.15 -2.53
C LEU A 168 17.68 8.27 -3.08
N ALA A 169 16.77 7.42 -2.62
CA ALA A 169 15.34 7.62 -2.90
C ALA A 169 14.90 9.01 -2.38
N PRO A 170 14.05 9.73 -3.12
CA PRO A 170 13.72 11.12 -2.79
C PRO A 170 13.29 11.28 -1.33
N ARG A 171 13.88 12.29 -0.68
CA ARG A 171 13.40 12.76 0.61
C ARG A 171 12.14 13.58 0.35
N GLU A 172 11.07 13.27 1.02
CA GLU A 172 9.98 14.24 1.13
C GLU A 172 10.55 15.40 1.98
N ASP A 173 10.71 16.56 1.34
CA ASP A 173 11.15 17.76 2.01
C ASP A 173 10.13 18.09 3.11
N GLN A 174 10.64 18.17 4.34
CA GLN A 174 9.85 18.72 5.44
C GLN A 174 9.70 20.23 5.16
N GLY A 175 8.54 20.61 4.58
CA GLY A 175 8.08 21.99 4.51
C GLY A 175 7.43 22.40 5.82
#